data_ce637e2c1947f31d2e18db8e31399d72
#
_entry.id   ce637e2c1947f31d2e18db8e31399d72
#
_cell.length_a   1.000
_cell.length_b   1.000
_cell.length_c   1.000
_cell.angle_alpha   90.00
_cell.angle_beta   90.00
_cell.angle_gamma   90.00
#
_symmetry.space_group_name_H-M   'P 1'
#
loop_
_entity.id
_entity.type
_entity.pdbx_description
1 polymer ?
#
loop_
_entity_poly.entity_id
_entity_poly.type
_entity_poly.pdbx_seq_one_letter_code
_entity_poly.pdbx_strand_id
1 'polypeptide(L)'
;RVFEHYRSNTMVPVCTPVPDSTYVDTVAGVRCWFFNALVDSVAVSFDAAEEGESQYTLQGIQMVRDEPGLIYHALGVNGAATKSFLRSENFIEQGAYVAPDLVIFGLGINDAYKPDSDWHPEEYKARYDTLVDWFRTINPDCAFIFMTNNDSYYKRRTPNKHALDVV
;
A
#
# COMPACT_ATOMS: atom_id res chain seq x y z
N ARG A 1 -9.61 -6.75 -8.37
CA ARG A 1 -8.16 -6.79 -8.62
C ARG A 1 -7.48 -7.55 -7.50
N VAL A 2 -6.50 -8.36 -7.84
CA VAL A 2 -5.59 -9.03 -6.90
C VAL A 2 -4.20 -8.49 -7.16
N PHE A 3 -3.53 -8.02 -6.11
CA PHE A 3 -2.14 -7.57 -6.13
C PHE A 3 -1.27 -8.70 -5.62
N GLU A 4 -0.28 -9.10 -6.40
CA GLU A 4 0.50 -10.31 -6.18
C GLU A 4 1.98 -10.11 -6.49
N HIS A 5 2.85 -10.89 -5.86
CA HIS A 5 4.25 -10.93 -6.24
C HIS A 5 4.42 -11.95 -7.38
N TYR A 6 4.04 -11.55 -8.58
CA TYR A 6 3.87 -12.43 -9.74
C TYR A 6 5.07 -13.35 -10.03
N ARG A 7 6.29 -12.81 -9.92
CA ARG A 7 7.51 -13.55 -10.26
C ARG A 7 7.85 -14.71 -9.32
N SER A 8 7.36 -14.67 -8.09
CA SER A 8 7.63 -15.72 -7.08
C SER A 8 6.45 -16.70 -6.93
N ASN A 9 5.31 -16.40 -7.57
CA ASN A 9 4.14 -17.24 -7.44
C ASN A 9 4.23 -18.43 -8.39
N THR A 10 3.99 -19.61 -7.85
CA THR A 10 3.89 -20.87 -8.60
C THR A 10 2.44 -21.32 -8.77
N MET A 11 1.52 -20.75 -7.97
CA MET A 11 0.09 -21.03 -8.03
C MET A 11 -0.64 -19.95 -8.84
N VAL A 12 -1.74 -20.33 -9.46
CA VAL A 12 -2.65 -19.38 -10.15
C VAL A 12 -3.93 -19.25 -9.34
N PRO A 13 -4.34 -18.05 -8.96
CA PRO A 13 -5.57 -17.86 -8.20
C PRO A 13 -6.80 -18.10 -9.07
N VAL A 14 -7.79 -18.76 -8.48
CA VAL A 14 -9.10 -19.04 -9.10
C VAL A 14 -10.15 -18.13 -8.47
N CYS A 15 -10.98 -17.54 -9.31
CA CYS A 15 -12.06 -16.65 -8.91
C CYS A 15 -13.42 -17.33 -9.03
N THR A 16 -14.25 -17.22 -8.00
CA THR A 16 -15.63 -17.69 -8.01
C THR A 16 -16.57 -16.54 -7.58
N PRO A 17 -17.60 -16.17 -8.35
CA PRO A 17 -17.98 -16.76 -9.64
C PRO A 17 -16.92 -16.54 -10.73
N VAL A 18 -17.01 -17.33 -11.79
CA VAL A 18 -16.10 -17.19 -12.94
C VAL A 18 -16.25 -15.80 -13.55
N PRO A 19 -15.17 -15.03 -13.72
CA PRO A 19 -15.25 -13.70 -14.31
C PRO A 19 -15.54 -13.78 -15.82
N ASP A 20 -16.22 -12.75 -16.34
CA ASP A 20 -16.48 -12.62 -17.77
C ASP A 20 -15.19 -12.37 -18.58
N SER A 21 -14.23 -11.68 -17.98
CA SER A 21 -12.91 -11.49 -18.56
C SER A 21 -11.83 -11.33 -17.50
N THR A 22 -10.60 -11.63 -17.90
CA THR A 22 -9.41 -11.54 -17.03
C THR A 22 -8.27 -10.81 -17.76
N TYR A 23 -7.61 -9.92 -17.04
CA TYR A 23 -6.38 -9.27 -17.49
C TYR A 23 -5.29 -9.47 -16.44
N VAL A 24 -4.06 -9.73 -16.87
CA VAL A 24 -2.91 -9.92 -15.98
C VAL A 24 -1.78 -9.00 -16.41
N ASP A 25 -1.40 -8.11 -15.52
CA ASP A 25 -0.19 -7.30 -15.65
C ASP A 25 0.94 -7.98 -14.86
N THR A 26 1.84 -8.62 -15.57
CA THR A 26 2.95 -9.36 -14.96
C THR A 26 4.08 -8.44 -14.46
N VAL A 27 4.12 -7.19 -14.92
CA VAL A 27 5.10 -6.19 -14.50
C VAL A 27 4.69 -5.60 -13.16
N ALA A 28 3.44 -5.13 -13.07
CA ALA A 28 2.89 -4.61 -11.83
C ALA A 28 2.55 -5.71 -10.81
N GLY A 29 2.38 -6.96 -11.26
CA GLY A 29 1.86 -8.04 -10.41
C GLY A 29 0.39 -7.78 -10.05
N VAL A 30 -0.43 -7.46 -11.04
CA VAL A 30 -1.85 -7.19 -10.84
C VAL A 30 -2.69 -8.07 -11.75
N ARG A 31 -3.63 -8.79 -11.15
CA ARG A 31 -4.63 -9.58 -11.84
C ARG A 31 -6.00 -8.93 -11.68
N CYS A 32 -6.65 -8.61 -12.79
CA CYS A 32 -7.97 -8.00 -12.81
C CYS A 32 -9.00 -9.03 -13.31
N TRP A 33 -10.09 -9.16 -12.58
CA TRP A 33 -11.27 -9.90 -12.98
C TRP A 33 -12.42 -8.92 -13.20
N PHE A 34 -13.13 -9.08 -14.30
CA PHE A 34 -14.24 -8.21 -14.69
C PHE A 34 -15.54 -9.02 -14.74
N PHE A 35 -16.60 -8.42 -14.21
CA PHE A 35 -17.95 -8.98 -14.19
C PHE A 35 -18.88 -7.98 -14.87
N ASN A 36 -19.63 -8.44 -15.86
CA ASN A 36 -20.61 -7.62 -16.58
C ASN A 36 -21.89 -7.40 -15.76
N ALA A 37 -22.13 -8.25 -14.78
CA ALA A 37 -23.24 -8.15 -13.83
C ALA A 37 -22.72 -7.94 -12.42
N LEU A 38 -23.53 -7.33 -11.57
CA LEU A 38 -23.23 -7.21 -10.14
C LEU A 38 -23.14 -8.59 -9.50
N VAL A 39 -22.10 -8.80 -8.72
CA VAL A 39 -21.90 -10.02 -7.91
C VAL A 39 -21.93 -9.64 -6.43
N ASP A 40 -22.61 -10.42 -5.62
CA ASP A 40 -22.77 -10.17 -4.19
C ASP A 40 -21.54 -10.57 -3.40
N SER A 41 -20.78 -11.55 -3.92
CA SER A 41 -19.57 -12.05 -3.28
C SER A 41 -18.59 -12.60 -4.31
N VAL A 42 -17.31 -12.51 -3.96
CA VAL A 42 -16.21 -13.10 -4.72
C VAL A 42 -15.37 -13.94 -3.79
N ALA A 43 -15.14 -15.20 -4.15
CA ALA A 43 -14.18 -16.06 -3.50
C ALA A 43 -12.91 -16.17 -4.35
N VAL A 44 -11.75 -16.10 -3.72
CA VAL A 44 -10.45 -16.32 -4.35
C VAL A 44 -9.84 -17.54 -3.70
N SER A 45 -9.63 -18.60 -4.47
CA SER A 45 -8.92 -19.80 -4.02
C SER A 45 -7.54 -19.91 -4.66
N PHE A 46 -6.66 -20.61 -3.97
CA PHE A 46 -5.28 -20.84 -4.37
C PHE A 46 -5.04 -22.34 -4.32
N ASP A 47 -5.24 -23.00 -5.45
CA ASP A 47 -5.12 -24.45 -5.56
C ASP A 47 -3.81 -24.78 -6.28
N ALA A 48 -3.01 -25.68 -5.71
CA ALA A 48 -1.88 -26.24 -6.40
C ALA A 48 -2.38 -27.20 -7.48
N ALA A 49 -2.17 -26.86 -8.76
CA ALA A 49 -2.60 -27.70 -9.87
C ALA A 49 -1.63 -28.88 -10.12
N GLU A 50 -0.36 -28.70 -9.73
CA GLU A 50 0.69 -29.70 -9.93
C GLU A 50 1.54 -29.91 -8.65
N GLU A 51 2.19 -31.06 -8.58
CA GLU A 51 3.11 -31.38 -7.50
C GLU A 51 4.34 -30.45 -7.57
N GLY A 52 4.57 -29.67 -6.50
CA GLY A 52 5.62 -28.64 -6.44
C GLY A 52 5.11 -27.20 -6.52
N GLU A 53 3.88 -26.95 -6.94
CA GLU A 53 3.23 -25.65 -6.80
C GLU A 53 2.76 -25.46 -5.35
N SER A 54 3.44 -24.59 -4.60
CA SER A 54 3.14 -24.41 -3.16
C SER A 54 3.24 -22.98 -2.67
N GLN A 55 3.53 -22.03 -3.57
CA GLN A 55 3.78 -20.65 -3.15
C GLN A 55 2.88 -19.66 -3.89
N TYR A 56 2.21 -18.84 -3.08
CA TYR A 56 1.53 -17.64 -3.55
C TYR A 56 1.74 -16.50 -2.56
N THR A 57 2.21 -15.37 -3.04
CA THR A 57 2.39 -14.14 -2.24
C THR A 57 1.30 -13.15 -2.63
N LEU A 58 0.27 -13.08 -1.80
CA LEU A 58 -0.81 -12.11 -1.91
C LEU A 58 -0.40 -10.80 -1.24
N GLN A 59 -0.45 -9.69 -1.99
CA GLN A 59 -0.16 -8.35 -1.46
C GLN A 59 -1.44 -7.59 -1.11
N GLY A 60 -2.55 -7.85 -1.81
CA GLY A 60 -3.82 -7.23 -1.51
C GLY A 60 -4.92 -7.64 -2.47
N ILE A 61 -6.16 -7.34 -2.07
CA ILE A 61 -7.35 -7.50 -2.91
C ILE A 61 -8.14 -6.20 -2.89
N GLN A 62 -8.55 -5.74 -4.06
CA GLN A 62 -9.41 -4.58 -4.23
C GLN A 62 -10.66 -4.98 -5.02
N MET A 63 -11.83 -4.65 -4.48
CA MET A 63 -13.10 -4.76 -5.18
C MET A 63 -13.64 -3.37 -5.44
N VAL A 64 -14.00 -3.08 -6.69
CA VAL A 64 -14.48 -1.76 -7.13
C VAL A 64 -15.68 -1.96 -8.02
N ARG A 65 -16.65 -1.07 -7.91
CA ARG A 65 -17.72 -0.90 -8.89
C ARG A 65 -17.33 0.17 -9.88
N ASP A 66 -17.82 0.05 -11.11
CA ASP A 66 -17.70 1.08 -12.13
C ASP A 66 -18.84 2.12 -11.97
N GLU A 67 -18.88 2.76 -10.79
CA GLU A 67 -19.84 3.78 -10.43
C GLU A 67 -19.13 4.94 -9.73
N PRO A 68 -19.59 6.19 -9.90
CA PRO A 68 -19.04 7.33 -9.17
C PRO A 68 -19.18 7.13 -7.66
N GLY A 69 -18.12 7.42 -6.91
CA GLY A 69 -18.13 7.28 -5.47
C GLY A 69 -16.78 7.60 -4.85
N LEU A 70 -16.67 7.35 -3.55
CA LEU A 70 -15.45 7.51 -2.80
C LEU A 70 -14.91 6.13 -2.39
N ILE A 71 -13.63 5.89 -2.68
CA ILE A 71 -12.92 4.71 -2.23
C ILE A 71 -11.90 5.15 -1.18
N TYR A 72 -11.98 4.59 0.01
CA TYR A 72 -11.03 4.86 1.09
C TYR A 72 -10.10 3.66 1.30
N HIS A 73 -8.80 3.92 1.23
CA HIS A 73 -7.74 2.94 1.51
C HIS A 73 -7.04 3.29 2.82
N ALA A 74 -7.12 2.41 3.81
CA ALA A 74 -6.37 2.52 5.05
C ALA A 74 -5.10 1.65 4.94
N LEU A 75 -3.95 2.29 4.70
CA LEU A 75 -2.67 1.61 4.52
C LEU A 75 -1.79 1.62 5.79
N GLY A 76 -2.35 2.04 6.91
CA GLY A 76 -1.64 2.10 8.19
C GLY A 76 -1.27 0.71 8.70
N VAL A 77 0.01 0.51 9.01
CA VAL A 77 0.53 -0.71 9.62
C VAL A 77 1.17 -0.34 10.96
N ASN A 78 0.83 -1.08 12.01
CA ASN A 78 1.41 -0.83 13.33
C ASN A 78 2.94 -0.94 13.29
N GLY A 79 3.62 0.08 13.84
CA GLY A 79 5.07 0.17 13.84
C GLY A 79 5.71 0.61 12.51
N ALA A 80 4.92 0.87 11.46
CA ALA A 80 5.47 1.35 10.20
C ALA A 80 6.02 2.78 10.35
N ALA A 81 7.20 3.01 9.80
CA ALA A 81 7.85 4.29 9.62
C ALA A 81 7.85 4.66 8.13
N THR A 82 8.21 5.89 7.77
CA THR A 82 8.29 6.32 6.36
C THR A 82 9.12 5.37 5.51
N LYS A 83 10.27 4.90 6.03
CA LYS A 83 11.14 3.93 5.35
C LYS A 83 10.48 2.59 5.06
N SER A 84 9.40 2.23 5.78
CA SER A 84 8.70 0.96 5.57
C SER A 84 7.96 0.96 4.24
N PHE A 85 7.38 2.09 3.86
CA PHE A 85 6.68 2.28 2.60
C PHE A 85 7.65 2.33 1.41
N LEU A 86 8.86 2.90 1.60
CA LEU A 86 9.89 2.95 0.56
C LEU A 86 10.51 1.59 0.19
N ARG A 87 10.16 0.53 0.91
CA ARG A 87 10.58 -0.85 0.60
C ARG A 87 9.64 -1.57 -0.35
N SER A 88 8.53 -0.96 -0.72
CA SER A 88 7.56 -1.56 -1.63
C SER A 88 8.15 -1.62 -3.04
N GLU A 89 8.38 -2.83 -3.56
CA GLU A 89 9.08 -3.02 -4.84
C GLU A 89 8.29 -2.51 -6.05
N ASN A 90 6.97 -2.66 -6.05
CA ASN A 90 6.10 -2.30 -7.18
C ASN A 90 5.16 -1.14 -6.82
N PHE A 91 5.63 -0.19 -6.02
CA PHE A 91 4.78 0.87 -5.49
C PHE A 91 4.12 1.71 -6.60
N ILE A 92 4.89 2.13 -7.59
CA ILE A 92 4.41 2.98 -8.68
C ILE A 92 3.52 2.16 -9.62
N GLU A 93 3.96 0.98 -10.04
CA GLU A 93 3.25 0.11 -10.98
C GLU A 93 1.90 -0.34 -10.42
N GLN A 94 1.87 -0.79 -9.17
CA GLN A 94 0.63 -1.18 -8.50
C GLN A 94 -0.22 0.03 -8.12
N GLY A 95 0.43 1.11 -7.71
CA GLY A 95 -0.22 2.37 -7.38
C GLY A 95 -1.01 2.96 -8.55
N ALA A 96 -0.56 2.77 -9.79
CA ALA A 96 -1.27 3.20 -10.99
C ALA A 96 -2.67 2.57 -11.13
N TYR A 97 -2.89 1.38 -10.56
CA TYR A 97 -4.21 0.73 -10.51
C TYR A 97 -5.15 1.33 -9.45
N VAL A 98 -4.60 2.05 -8.50
CA VAL A 98 -5.37 2.74 -7.44
C VAL A 98 -5.54 4.21 -7.79
N ALA A 99 -4.49 4.86 -8.28
CA ALA A 99 -4.41 6.26 -8.71
C ALA A 99 -5.14 7.22 -7.76
N PRO A 100 -4.69 7.39 -6.51
CA PRO A 100 -5.42 8.16 -5.53
C PRO A 100 -5.49 9.65 -5.90
N ASP A 101 -6.66 10.27 -5.71
CA ASP A 101 -6.84 11.73 -5.86
C ASP A 101 -6.37 12.50 -4.63
N LEU A 102 -6.35 11.86 -3.48
CA LEU A 102 -5.93 12.45 -2.20
C LEU A 102 -5.14 11.43 -1.38
N VAL A 103 -3.98 11.84 -0.90
CA VAL A 103 -3.19 11.09 0.09
C VAL A 103 -3.10 11.87 1.39
N ILE A 104 -3.44 11.21 2.49
CA ILE A 104 -3.30 11.75 3.84
C ILE A 104 -2.15 11.05 4.53
N PHE A 105 -1.08 11.79 4.80
CA PHE A 105 0.06 11.30 5.54
C PHE A 105 -0.11 11.53 7.04
N GLY A 106 -0.27 10.45 7.79
CA GLY A 106 -0.26 10.44 9.25
C GLY A 106 0.91 9.61 9.78
N LEU A 107 2.10 9.82 9.20
CA LEU A 107 3.32 9.07 9.53
C LEU A 107 4.29 9.96 10.33
N GLY A 108 5.25 9.32 11.02
CA GLY A 108 6.36 10.05 11.65
C GLY A 108 6.60 9.66 13.09
N ILE A 109 5.58 9.26 13.86
CA ILE A 109 5.76 8.90 15.27
C ILE A 109 6.75 7.74 15.45
N ASN A 110 6.74 6.76 14.55
CA ASN A 110 7.68 5.64 14.56
C ASN A 110 9.07 6.05 14.03
N ASP A 111 9.14 7.04 13.15
CA ASP A 111 10.39 7.62 12.71
C ASP A 111 11.06 8.40 13.84
N ALA A 112 10.27 9.17 14.60
CA ALA A 112 10.71 9.97 15.74
C ALA A 112 11.04 9.15 16.99
N TYR A 113 10.65 7.86 17.04
CA TYR A 113 10.91 7.01 18.20
C TYR A 113 12.34 6.45 18.16
N LYS A 114 13.31 7.37 18.30
CA LYS A 114 14.76 7.08 18.23
C LYS A 114 15.53 7.89 19.28
N PRO A 115 16.74 7.44 19.66
CA PRO A 115 17.70 8.26 20.39
C PRO A 115 18.08 9.51 19.60
N ASP A 116 18.49 10.61 20.30
CA ASP A 116 18.93 11.85 19.68
C ASP A 116 20.08 11.64 18.67
N SER A 117 20.98 10.69 18.95
CA SER A 117 22.09 10.33 18.05
C SER A 117 21.65 9.77 16.70
N ASP A 118 20.45 9.20 16.63
CA ASP A 118 19.95 8.46 15.47
C ASP A 118 18.83 9.23 14.74
N TRP A 119 18.49 10.41 15.25
CA TRP A 119 17.48 11.27 14.65
C TRP A 119 18.12 12.22 13.62
N HIS A 120 17.73 12.05 12.37
CA HIS A 120 18.19 12.85 11.24
C HIS A 120 16.98 13.43 10.50
N PRO A 121 16.56 14.68 10.82
CA PRO A 121 15.38 15.30 10.24
C PRO A 121 15.46 15.43 8.71
N GLU A 122 16.65 15.69 8.17
CA GLU A 122 16.85 15.79 6.72
C GLU A 122 16.59 14.47 5.99
N GLU A 123 16.98 13.33 6.58
CA GLU A 123 16.66 12.03 6.02
C GLU A 123 15.16 11.73 6.09
N TYR A 124 14.51 12.14 7.17
CA TYR A 124 13.08 12.01 7.32
C TYR A 124 12.34 12.80 6.25
N LYS A 125 12.72 14.08 6.07
CA LYS A 125 12.19 14.94 5.01
C LYS A 125 12.38 14.32 3.62
N ALA A 126 13.60 13.87 3.30
CA ALA A 126 13.91 13.26 2.01
C ALA A 126 13.03 12.02 1.71
N ARG A 127 12.66 11.24 2.73
CA ARG A 127 11.74 10.10 2.58
C ARG A 127 10.33 10.56 2.24
N TYR A 128 9.84 11.64 2.85
CA TYR A 128 8.56 12.24 2.50
C TYR A 128 8.56 12.79 1.07
N ASP A 129 9.62 13.52 0.70
CA ASP A 129 9.78 14.04 -0.67
C ASP A 129 9.68 12.87 -1.68
N THR A 130 10.38 11.76 -1.41
CA THR A 130 10.31 10.56 -2.27
C THR A 130 8.90 9.98 -2.36
N LEU A 131 8.18 9.86 -1.23
CA LEU A 131 6.81 9.34 -1.23
C LEU A 131 5.86 10.26 -2.02
N VAL A 132 5.99 11.57 -1.86
CA VAL A 132 5.21 12.55 -2.61
C VAL A 132 5.50 12.44 -4.11
N ASP A 133 6.76 12.32 -4.50
CA ASP A 133 7.17 12.17 -5.90
C ASP A 133 6.63 10.87 -6.51
N TRP A 134 6.60 9.78 -5.76
CA TRP A 134 6.00 8.52 -6.22
C TRP A 134 4.50 8.68 -6.46
N PHE A 135 3.76 9.29 -5.54
CA PHE A 135 2.33 9.53 -5.73
C PHE A 135 2.04 10.49 -6.89
N ARG A 136 2.87 11.52 -7.10
CA ARG A 136 2.76 12.41 -8.26
C ARG A 136 3.09 11.71 -9.57
N THR A 137 3.98 10.72 -9.54
CA THR A 137 4.26 9.87 -10.72
C THR A 137 3.04 9.02 -11.07
N ILE A 138 2.33 8.52 -10.04
CA ILE A 138 1.10 7.75 -10.21
C ILE A 138 -0.06 8.63 -10.70
N ASN A 139 -0.27 9.77 -10.05
CA ASN A 139 -1.31 10.74 -10.38
C ASN A 139 -0.75 12.17 -10.17
N PRO A 140 -0.41 12.90 -11.24
CA PRO A 140 0.13 14.26 -11.15
C PRO A 140 -0.77 15.25 -10.42
N ASP A 141 -2.09 15.04 -10.45
CA ASP A 141 -3.09 15.89 -9.82
C ASP A 141 -3.41 15.47 -8.37
N CYS A 142 -2.69 14.47 -7.83
CA CYS A 142 -2.91 14.00 -6.47
C CYS A 142 -2.68 15.11 -5.44
N ALA A 143 -3.68 15.35 -4.59
CA ALA A 143 -3.59 16.27 -3.46
C ALA A 143 -3.00 15.58 -2.23
N PHE A 144 -2.39 16.36 -1.33
CA PHE A 144 -1.76 15.86 -0.12
C PHE A 144 -2.23 16.61 1.12
N ILE A 145 -2.47 15.87 2.20
CA ILE A 145 -2.65 16.39 3.54
C ILE A 145 -1.58 15.76 4.44
N PHE A 146 -0.82 16.60 5.12
CA PHE A 146 0.16 16.16 6.12
C PHE A 146 -0.43 16.41 7.51
N MET A 147 -0.52 15.34 8.30
CA MET A 147 -1.01 15.42 9.67
C MET A 147 0.17 15.42 10.63
N THR A 148 0.16 16.38 11.55
CA THR A 148 1.14 16.42 12.64
C THR A 148 0.92 15.28 13.61
N ASN A 149 2.00 14.80 14.21
CA ASN A 149 1.92 13.75 15.22
C ASN A 149 1.47 14.33 16.58
N ASN A 150 0.89 13.44 17.39
CA ASN A 150 0.61 13.74 18.79
C ASN A 150 1.90 13.74 19.61
N ASP A 151 1.88 14.44 20.74
CA ASP A 151 2.89 14.28 21.78
C ASP A 151 3.04 12.81 22.17
N SER A 152 4.27 12.36 22.27
CA SER A 152 4.57 10.99 22.67
C SER A 152 5.66 10.93 23.75
N TYR A 153 5.69 9.83 24.50
CA TYR A 153 6.62 9.62 25.58
C TYR A 153 7.34 8.28 25.43
N TYR A 154 8.64 8.31 25.66
CA TYR A 154 9.41 7.08 25.80
C TYR A 154 9.13 6.43 27.15
N LYS A 155 8.82 5.14 27.16
CA LYS A 155 8.64 4.32 28.38
C LYS A 155 7.88 5.03 29.50
N ARG A 156 6.82 5.76 29.16
CA ARG A 156 5.87 6.41 30.05
C ARG A 156 6.34 7.67 30.81
N ARG A 157 7.57 8.16 30.64
CA ARG A 157 8.06 9.27 31.49
C ARG A 157 8.89 10.34 30.77
N THR A 158 9.53 10.00 29.68
CA THR A 158 10.40 10.96 28.97
C THR A 158 9.70 11.44 27.71
N PRO A 159 9.48 12.76 27.54
CA PRO A 159 8.92 13.29 26.30
C PRO A 159 9.77 12.91 25.10
N ASN A 160 9.10 12.49 24.03
CA ASN A 160 9.74 12.31 22.73
C ASN A 160 9.88 13.69 22.06
N LYS A 161 11.05 14.29 22.15
CA LYS A 161 11.31 15.62 21.60
C LYS A 161 11.16 15.66 20.08
N HIS A 162 11.47 14.56 19.41
CA HIS A 162 11.42 14.48 17.94
C HIS A 162 9.99 14.37 17.40
N ALA A 163 9.02 14.03 18.22
CA ALA A 163 7.63 13.98 17.80
C ALA A 163 7.09 15.34 17.32
N LEU A 164 7.67 16.44 17.79
CA LEU A 164 7.33 17.80 17.37
C LEU A 164 8.08 18.26 16.13
N ASP A 165 9.16 17.56 15.77
CA ASP A 165 9.99 17.90 14.60
C ASP A 165 9.52 17.17 13.32
N VAL A 166 8.49 16.33 13.45
CA VAL A 166 7.96 15.51 12.36
C VAL A 166 6.70 16.15 11.77
N VAL A 167 6.92 17.20 10.98
CA VAL A 167 5.85 17.84 10.20
C VAL A 167 6.40 18.35 8.89
#